data_a51d860c9cda342eb26937370acb6082
#
_entry.id   a51d860c9cda342eb26937370acb6082
#
_cell.length_a   1.000
_cell.length_b   1.000
_cell.length_c   1.000
_cell.angle_alpha   90.00
_cell.angle_beta   90.00
_cell.angle_gamma   90.00
#
_symmetry.space_group_name_H-M   'P 1'
#
loop_
_entity.id
_entity.type
_entity.pdbx_description
1 polymer ?
#
loop_
_entity_poly.entity_id
_entity_poly.type
_entity_poly.pdbx_seq_one_letter_code
_entity_poly.pdbx_strand_id
1 'polypeptide(L)'
;MRRIAGLLFALMLSAQALAQQGTELRISVGDWPPFLTSELRHNGVMAHMISDILADEGYRVTFVFLPWARAYADAAAGKFDATAIWMRKAEREKDFLFSEPLLNEQFVFFHLKQQPFNWETFADLQGMKLGGGLEYSYGPEFDAYLASSQLQMERVPTTRQNFEKLLRQRVTLYPEEIHVGYATLRRHFKAEDVEKITHAQKPLLNNLSYLMLPRQLAGSQALVERFNQRLQLYRDSGRYARYFDDLRAGKYDLPESAKTVN
;
A
#
# COMPACT_ATOMS: atom_id res chain seq x y z
N MET A 1 -32.39 -26.63 43.76
CA MET A 1 -32.79 -25.78 42.62
C MET A 1 -31.91 -24.53 42.44
N ARG A 2 -31.51 -23.78 43.49
CA ARG A 2 -30.65 -22.57 43.37
C ARG A 2 -29.22 -22.82 42.82
N ARG A 3 -28.64 -24.01 43.08
CA ARG A 3 -27.26 -24.33 42.60
C ARG A 3 -27.19 -24.70 41.12
N ILE A 4 -28.28 -25.23 40.54
CA ILE A 4 -28.37 -25.59 39.12
C ILE A 4 -28.56 -24.35 38.25
N ALA A 5 -29.34 -23.35 38.72
CA ALA A 5 -29.53 -22.08 38.04
C ALA A 5 -28.20 -21.25 37.94
N GLY A 6 -27.35 -21.31 38.97
CA GLY A 6 -26.03 -20.65 38.93
C GLY A 6 -25.06 -21.28 37.93
N LEU A 7 -25.10 -22.62 37.75
CA LEU A 7 -24.24 -23.31 36.78
C LEU A 7 -24.67 -23.02 35.33
N LEU A 8 -25.98 -22.95 35.05
CA LEU A 8 -26.52 -22.61 33.74
C LEU A 8 -26.21 -21.15 33.36
N PHE A 9 -26.26 -20.22 34.33
CA PHE A 9 -25.92 -18.82 34.11
C PHE A 9 -24.42 -18.62 33.85
N ALA A 10 -23.54 -19.34 34.54
CA ALA A 10 -22.10 -19.35 34.31
C ALA A 10 -21.73 -19.95 32.96
N LEU A 11 -22.43 -20.98 32.49
CA LEU A 11 -22.24 -21.58 31.16
C LEU A 11 -22.70 -20.64 30.04
N MET A 12 -23.77 -19.87 30.24
CA MET A 12 -24.21 -18.87 29.25
C MET A 12 -23.25 -17.68 29.17
N LEU A 13 -22.64 -17.24 30.27
CA LEU A 13 -21.62 -16.17 30.27
C LEU A 13 -20.31 -16.62 29.58
N SER A 14 -19.91 -17.89 29.77
CA SER A 14 -18.72 -18.43 29.08
C SER A 14 -18.94 -18.64 27.58
N ALA A 15 -20.16 -18.99 27.15
CA ALA A 15 -20.52 -19.10 25.74
C ALA A 15 -20.53 -17.72 25.04
N GLN A 16 -20.93 -16.64 25.73
CA GLN A 16 -20.87 -15.28 25.21
C GLN A 16 -19.43 -14.74 25.09
N ALA A 17 -18.54 -15.12 25.98
CA ALA A 17 -17.12 -14.73 25.91
C ALA A 17 -16.39 -15.41 24.75
N LEU A 18 -16.77 -16.63 24.36
CA LEU A 18 -16.23 -17.32 23.18
C LEU A 18 -16.78 -16.75 21.85
N ALA A 19 -18.01 -16.23 21.86
CA ALA A 19 -18.61 -15.61 20.66
C ALA A 19 -18.02 -14.25 20.31
N GLN A 20 -17.22 -13.64 21.19
CA GLN A 20 -16.62 -12.31 20.98
C GLN A 20 -15.20 -12.35 20.41
N GLN A 21 -14.63 -13.55 20.16
CA GLN A 21 -13.40 -13.67 19.39
C GLN A 21 -13.77 -13.65 17.90
N GLY A 22 -13.61 -12.47 17.27
CA GLY A 22 -13.82 -12.32 15.84
C GLY A 22 -13.06 -13.38 15.04
N THR A 23 -13.64 -13.88 13.96
CA THR A 23 -12.98 -14.83 13.05
C THR A 23 -11.66 -14.25 12.57
N GLU A 24 -10.58 -14.99 12.73
CA GLU A 24 -9.26 -14.54 12.28
C GLU A 24 -9.15 -14.68 10.76
N LEU A 25 -8.66 -13.62 10.10
CA LEU A 25 -8.30 -13.62 8.69
C LEU A 25 -6.79 -13.37 8.56
N ARG A 26 -6.13 -14.24 7.82
CA ARG A 26 -4.70 -14.12 7.51
C ARG A 26 -4.52 -13.57 6.09
N ILE A 27 -3.87 -12.42 5.98
CA ILE A 27 -3.66 -11.73 4.71
C ILE A 27 -2.17 -11.72 4.38
N SER A 28 -1.78 -12.33 3.26
CA SER A 28 -0.40 -12.29 2.79
C SER A 28 -0.13 -11.02 2.00
N VAL A 29 1.02 -10.38 2.24
CA VAL A 29 1.41 -9.12 1.58
C VAL A 29 2.90 -9.07 1.34
N GLY A 30 3.31 -8.25 0.37
CA GLY A 30 4.71 -7.82 0.24
C GLY A 30 5.00 -6.60 1.11
N ASP A 31 6.29 -6.32 1.31
CA ASP A 31 6.71 -5.09 1.98
C ASP A 31 6.73 -3.92 0.98
N TRP A 32 6.02 -2.86 1.30
CA TRP A 32 5.95 -1.64 0.49
C TRP A 32 5.58 -0.42 1.35
N PRO A 33 6.55 0.14 2.07
CA PRO A 33 6.31 1.32 2.89
C PRO A 33 5.96 2.55 2.03
N PRO A 34 5.02 3.40 2.48
CA PRO A 34 4.35 3.41 3.77
C PRO A 34 3.02 2.65 3.81
N PHE A 35 2.68 1.94 2.76
CA PHE A 35 1.39 1.29 2.61
C PHE A 35 1.29 0.00 3.41
N LEU A 36 2.28 -0.87 3.26
CA LEU A 36 2.38 -2.19 3.88
C LEU A 36 3.81 -2.39 4.36
N THR A 37 4.02 -2.47 5.67
CA THR A 37 5.33 -2.77 6.24
C THR A 37 5.24 -3.02 7.75
N SER A 38 6.00 -3.98 8.24
CA SER A 38 6.13 -4.23 9.69
C SER A 38 6.90 -3.15 10.45
N GLU A 39 7.55 -2.22 9.74
CA GLU A 39 8.34 -1.14 10.33
C GLU A 39 7.53 0.11 10.70
N LEU A 40 6.22 0.10 10.49
CA LEU A 40 5.33 1.21 10.81
C LEU A 40 4.21 0.75 11.76
N ARG A 41 3.60 1.70 12.46
CA ARG A 41 2.41 1.44 13.26
C ARG A 41 1.32 0.83 12.39
N HIS A 42 0.57 -0.11 12.96
CA HIS A 42 -0.52 -0.81 12.29
C HIS A 42 -0.11 -1.51 10.98
N ASN A 43 1.19 -1.83 10.81
CA ASN A 43 1.74 -2.42 9.59
C ASN A 43 1.59 -1.53 8.33
N GLY A 44 1.50 -0.20 8.51
CA GLY A 44 1.33 0.78 7.43
C GLY A 44 -0.14 1.15 7.19
N VAL A 45 -0.34 2.19 6.38
CA VAL A 45 -1.65 2.84 6.23
C VAL A 45 -2.70 1.93 5.60
N MET A 46 -2.33 1.11 4.61
CA MET A 46 -3.29 0.21 3.95
C MET A 46 -3.62 -1.00 4.81
N ALA A 47 -2.63 -1.54 5.53
CA ALA A 47 -2.88 -2.59 6.51
C ALA A 47 -3.84 -2.12 7.62
N HIS A 48 -3.66 -0.89 8.11
CA HIS A 48 -4.55 -0.27 9.09
C HIS A 48 -5.99 -0.15 8.55
N MET A 49 -6.15 0.43 7.37
CA MET A 49 -7.47 0.61 6.75
C MET A 49 -8.17 -0.73 6.51
N ILE A 50 -7.47 -1.72 5.97
CA ILE A 50 -8.02 -3.07 5.73
C ILE A 50 -8.44 -3.72 7.05
N SER A 51 -7.59 -3.60 8.10
CA SER A 51 -7.90 -4.13 9.44
C SER A 51 -9.16 -3.52 10.01
N ASP A 52 -9.32 -2.21 9.95
CA ASP A 52 -10.48 -1.51 10.50
C ASP A 52 -11.76 -1.85 9.74
N ILE A 53 -11.71 -1.89 8.39
CA ILE A 53 -12.85 -2.29 7.54
C ILE A 53 -13.32 -3.70 7.92
N LEU A 54 -12.38 -4.64 8.06
CA LEU A 54 -12.70 -6.02 8.41
C LEU A 54 -13.09 -6.19 9.88
N ALA A 55 -12.56 -5.37 10.79
CA ALA A 55 -12.96 -5.37 12.20
C ALA A 55 -14.41 -4.90 12.37
N ASP A 56 -14.84 -3.89 11.60
CA ASP A 56 -16.24 -3.46 11.57
C ASP A 56 -17.20 -4.55 11.05
N GLU A 57 -16.67 -5.57 10.37
CA GLU A 57 -17.39 -6.77 9.91
C GLU A 57 -17.19 -7.98 10.84
N GLY A 58 -16.57 -7.78 12.02
CA GLY A 58 -16.38 -8.82 13.04
C GLY A 58 -15.18 -9.73 12.82
N TYR A 59 -14.23 -9.35 11.98
CA TYR A 59 -12.99 -10.10 11.75
C TYR A 59 -11.80 -9.49 12.48
N ARG A 60 -10.83 -10.33 12.81
CA ARG A 60 -9.49 -9.91 13.26
C ARG A 60 -8.48 -10.25 12.18
N VAL A 61 -7.67 -9.27 11.75
CA VAL A 61 -6.72 -9.43 10.67
C VAL A 61 -5.31 -9.64 11.20
N THR A 62 -4.61 -10.63 10.61
CA THR A 62 -3.17 -10.84 10.78
C THR A 62 -2.49 -10.73 9.42
N PHE A 63 -1.61 -9.75 9.26
CA PHE A 63 -0.79 -9.63 8.05
C PHE A 63 0.46 -10.50 8.14
N VAL A 64 0.77 -11.21 7.05
CA VAL A 64 1.97 -12.03 6.90
C VAL A 64 2.79 -11.48 5.75
N PHE A 65 3.96 -10.90 6.08
CA PHE A 65 4.87 -10.32 5.10
C PHE A 65 5.73 -11.39 4.45
N LEU A 66 5.68 -11.46 3.14
CA LEU A 66 6.38 -12.44 2.29
C LEU A 66 6.93 -11.72 1.04
N PRO A 67 7.92 -12.29 0.34
CA PRO A 67 8.22 -11.83 -1.01
C PRO A 67 6.93 -11.82 -1.87
N TRP A 68 6.73 -10.77 -2.66
CA TRP A 68 5.48 -10.55 -3.42
C TRP A 68 5.01 -11.78 -4.19
N ALA A 69 5.91 -12.42 -4.96
CA ALA A 69 5.57 -13.62 -5.72
C ALA A 69 5.06 -14.76 -4.83
N ARG A 70 5.64 -14.92 -3.62
CA ARG A 70 5.20 -15.93 -2.66
C ARG A 70 3.88 -15.56 -2.01
N ALA A 71 3.68 -14.28 -1.64
CA ALA A 71 2.41 -13.80 -1.09
C ALA A 71 1.25 -14.10 -2.04
N TYR A 72 1.44 -13.85 -3.34
CA TYR A 72 0.49 -14.18 -4.39
C TYR A 72 0.24 -15.69 -4.49
N ALA A 73 1.30 -16.47 -4.69
CA ALA A 73 1.18 -17.90 -4.93
C ALA A 73 0.56 -18.67 -3.76
N ASP A 74 0.94 -18.34 -2.53
CA ASP A 74 0.40 -18.95 -1.32
C ASP A 74 -1.07 -18.56 -1.10
N ALA A 75 -1.48 -17.32 -1.41
CA ALA A 75 -2.89 -16.93 -1.38
C ALA A 75 -3.70 -17.62 -2.49
N ALA A 76 -3.19 -17.67 -3.73
CA ALA A 76 -3.84 -18.40 -4.83
C ALA A 76 -4.04 -19.89 -4.51
N ALA A 77 -3.12 -20.48 -3.74
CA ALA A 77 -3.24 -21.86 -3.26
C ALA A 77 -4.20 -22.00 -2.04
N GLY A 78 -4.83 -20.92 -1.56
CA GLY A 78 -5.76 -20.95 -0.43
C GLY A 78 -5.11 -21.09 0.95
N LYS A 79 -3.78 -20.84 1.08
CA LYS A 79 -3.08 -20.86 2.38
C LYS A 79 -3.32 -19.59 3.20
N PHE A 80 -3.86 -18.57 2.57
CA PHE A 80 -4.26 -17.30 3.16
C PHE A 80 -5.67 -16.95 2.71
N ASP A 81 -6.39 -16.22 3.56
CA ASP A 81 -7.77 -15.81 3.29
C ASP A 81 -7.85 -14.68 2.26
N ALA A 82 -6.80 -13.89 2.14
CA ALA A 82 -6.67 -12.80 1.18
C ALA A 82 -5.21 -12.45 0.91
N THR A 83 -4.99 -11.62 -0.11
CA THR A 83 -3.77 -10.86 -0.35
C THR A 83 -4.13 -9.45 -0.78
N ALA A 84 -3.27 -8.44 -0.55
CA ALA A 84 -3.67 -7.04 -0.72
C ALA A 84 -2.65 -6.22 -1.52
N ILE A 85 -3.16 -5.10 -2.06
CA ILE A 85 -2.41 -4.10 -2.83
C ILE A 85 -1.82 -4.71 -4.10
N TRP A 86 -2.71 -5.30 -4.88
CA TRP A 86 -2.39 -5.86 -6.18
C TRP A 86 -3.18 -5.15 -7.29
N MET A 87 -2.50 -4.83 -8.37
CA MET A 87 -3.13 -4.37 -9.61
C MET A 87 -3.99 -5.47 -10.22
N ARG A 88 -5.10 -5.09 -10.84
CA ARG A 88 -5.97 -6.02 -11.56
C ARG A 88 -5.33 -6.41 -12.89
N LYS A 89 -5.26 -7.71 -13.15
CA LYS A 89 -4.78 -8.30 -14.39
C LYS A 89 -5.63 -9.52 -14.74
N ALA A 90 -5.84 -9.78 -16.03
CA ALA A 90 -6.69 -10.88 -16.49
C ALA A 90 -6.24 -12.27 -15.98
N GLU A 91 -4.94 -12.49 -15.88
CA GLU A 91 -4.40 -13.75 -15.32
C GLU A 91 -4.76 -13.93 -13.84
N ARG A 92 -4.85 -12.85 -13.07
CA ARG A 92 -5.19 -12.89 -11.63
C ARG A 92 -6.68 -13.11 -11.38
N GLU A 93 -7.53 -12.72 -12.31
CA GLU A 93 -8.98 -12.94 -12.21
C GLU A 93 -9.40 -14.41 -12.22
N LYS A 94 -8.51 -15.29 -12.67
CA LYS A 94 -8.73 -16.74 -12.64
C LYS A 94 -8.71 -17.28 -11.21
N ASP A 95 -7.83 -16.75 -10.38
CA ASP A 95 -7.58 -17.25 -9.02
C ASP A 95 -8.35 -16.45 -7.96
N PHE A 96 -8.64 -15.16 -8.23
CA PHE A 96 -9.12 -14.23 -7.22
C PHE A 96 -10.41 -13.50 -7.60
N LEU A 97 -11.17 -13.17 -6.56
CA LEU A 97 -12.16 -12.09 -6.56
C LEU A 97 -11.47 -10.81 -6.13
N PHE A 98 -11.83 -9.70 -6.75
CA PHE A 98 -11.27 -8.39 -6.45
C PHE A 98 -12.28 -7.54 -5.70
N SER A 99 -11.82 -6.82 -4.69
CA SER A 99 -12.61 -5.75 -4.08
C SER A 99 -12.85 -4.59 -5.06
N GLU A 100 -13.61 -3.59 -4.64
CA GLU A 100 -13.51 -2.26 -5.23
C GLU A 100 -12.07 -1.70 -5.04
N PRO A 101 -11.62 -0.76 -5.90
CA PRO A 101 -10.28 -0.19 -5.80
C PRO A 101 -9.99 0.31 -4.39
N LEU A 102 -8.91 -0.15 -3.80
CA LEU A 102 -8.54 0.18 -2.43
C LEU A 102 -7.55 1.34 -2.36
N LEU A 103 -6.64 1.40 -3.32
CA LEU A 103 -5.62 2.44 -3.45
C LEU A 103 -5.55 2.90 -4.92
N ASN A 104 -5.43 4.21 -5.12
CA ASN A 104 -5.01 4.80 -6.39
C ASN A 104 -3.55 5.21 -6.25
N GLU A 105 -2.66 4.45 -6.84
CA GLU A 105 -1.21 4.69 -6.84
C GLU A 105 -0.92 5.75 -7.90
N GLN A 106 -0.43 6.89 -7.48
CA GLN A 106 -0.03 7.96 -8.40
C GLN A 106 1.49 8.05 -8.49
N PHE A 107 2.05 7.61 -9.61
CA PHE A 107 3.44 7.87 -9.92
C PHE A 107 3.58 9.24 -10.56
N VAL A 108 4.48 10.05 -9.99
CA VAL A 108 4.76 11.42 -10.43
C VAL A 108 6.25 11.61 -10.65
N PHE A 109 6.63 12.56 -11.49
CA PHE A 109 8.04 12.95 -11.57
C PHE A 109 8.39 13.91 -10.43
N PHE A 110 9.24 13.48 -9.50
CA PHE A 110 9.87 14.34 -8.52
C PHE A 110 11.01 15.13 -9.17
N HIS A 111 11.12 16.42 -8.80
CA HIS A 111 12.17 17.32 -9.29
C HIS A 111 12.51 18.38 -8.25
N LEU A 112 13.60 19.11 -8.44
CA LEU A 112 13.96 20.24 -7.60
C LEU A 112 13.06 21.45 -7.93
N LYS A 113 12.56 22.17 -6.92
CA LYS A 113 11.75 23.38 -7.09
C LYS A 113 12.46 24.46 -7.90
N GLN A 114 13.79 24.56 -7.77
CA GLN A 114 14.61 25.50 -8.53
C GLN A 114 14.75 25.14 -10.02
N GLN A 115 14.32 23.96 -10.43
CA GLN A 115 14.26 23.49 -11.81
C GLN A 115 12.81 23.14 -12.17
N PRO A 116 11.96 24.16 -12.41
CA PRO A 116 10.55 23.93 -12.73
C PRO A 116 10.39 22.97 -13.89
N PHE A 117 9.50 22.01 -13.75
CA PHE A 117 9.26 20.99 -14.77
C PHE A 117 7.75 20.77 -14.95
N ASN A 118 7.31 20.87 -16.20
CA ASN A 118 6.01 20.46 -16.67
C ASN A 118 6.19 19.62 -17.93
N TRP A 119 5.26 18.71 -18.17
CA TRP A 119 5.29 17.84 -19.33
C TRP A 119 3.89 17.50 -19.82
N GLU A 120 3.74 17.29 -21.11
CA GLU A 120 2.50 16.84 -21.72
C GLU A 120 2.65 15.48 -22.41
N THR A 121 3.80 15.23 -23.00
CA THR A 121 4.15 14.00 -23.70
C THR A 121 5.51 13.48 -23.25
N PHE A 122 5.81 12.24 -23.54
CA PHE A 122 7.13 11.67 -23.23
C PHE A 122 8.26 12.33 -24.02
N ALA A 123 7.95 12.99 -25.14
CA ALA A 123 8.95 13.75 -25.91
C ALA A 123 9.54 14.91 -25.10
N ASP A 124 8.78 15.47 -24.15
CA ASP A 124 9.24 16.57 -23.29
C ASP A 124 10.34 16.13 -22.29
N LEU A 125 10.57 14.83 -22.18
CA LEU A 125 11.62 14.26 -21.34
C LEU A 125 12.98 14.17 -22.07
N GLN A 126 13.03 14.49 -23.35
CA GLN A 126 14.27 14.40 -24.12
C GLN A 126 15.36 15.30 -23.54
N GLY A 127 16.57 14.76 -23.43
CA GLY A 127 17.72 15.42 -22.83
C GLY A 127 17.72 15.46 -21.30
N MET A 128 16.68 14.95 -20.66
CA MET A 128 16.62 14.87 -19.20
C MET A 128 17.32 13.62 -18.69
N LYS A 129 17.96 13.74 -17.51
CA LYS A 129 18.56 12.61 -16.81
C LYS A 129 17.55 12.05 -15.82
N LEU A 130 17.13 10.82 -16.05
CA LEU A 130 16.14 10.15 -15.19
C LEU A 130 16.80 9.26 -14.15
N GLY A 131 16.31 9.32 -12.91
CA GLY A 131 16.53 8.29 -11.91
C GLY A 131 15.43 7.24 -11.99
N GLY A 132 15.66 6.04 -11.44
CA GLY A 132 14.65 4.99 -11.37
C GLY A 132 14.97 3.90 -10.35
N GLY A 133 13.96 3.13 -9.94
CA GLY A 133 14.13 1.94 -9.12
C GLY A 133 14.61 0.75 -9.96
N LEU A 134 15.48 -0.10 -9.39
CA LEU A 134 15.80 -1.39 -9.97
C LEU A 134 14.53 -2.21 -10.09
N GLU A 135 14.32 -2.87 -11.24
CA GLU A 135 13.17 -3.75 -11.50
C GLU A 135 11.79 -3.08 -11.45
N TYR A 136 11.71 -1.76 -11.22
CA TYR A 136 10.45 -1.03 -11.30
C TYR A 136 9.98 -0.90 -12.75
N SER A 137 8.69 -1.17 -12.96
CA SER A 137 7.93 -0.74 -14.14
C SER A 137 7.20 0.56 -13.80
N TYR A 138 7.26 1.52 -14.70
CA TYR A 138 6.55 2.80 -14.59
C TYR A 138 5.35 2.86 -15.54
N GLY A 139 4.81 1.71 -15.89
CA GLY A 139 3.69 1.53 -16.78
C GLY A 139 4.11 1.17 -18.21
N PRO A 140 3.25 0.38 -18.91
CA PRO A 140 3.63 -0.21 -20.19
C PRO A 140 3.97 0.83 -21.26
N GLU A 141 3.30 1.97 -21.28
CA GLU A 141 3.54 3.03 -22.26
C GLU A 141 4.90 3.70 -22.03
N PHE A 142 5.20 4.06 -20.78
CA PHE A 142 6.48 4.69 -20.45
C PHE A 142 7.65 3.71 -20.57
N ASP A 143 7.48 2.46 -20.15
CA ASP A 143 8.49 1.42 -20.29
C ASP A 143 8.81 1.14 -21.77
N ALA A 144 7.78 1.10 -22.64
CA ALA A 144 7.95 0.98 -24.07
C ALA A 144 8.68 2.21 -24.68
N TYR A 145 8.33 3.41 -24.23
CA TYR A 145 9.02 4.63 -24.65
C TYR A 145 10.49 4.62 -24.24
N LEU A 146 10.82 4.23 -22.99
CA LEU A 146 12.20 4.08 -22.55
C LEU A 146 12.98 3.08 -23.39
N ALA A 147 12.36 1.95 -23.74
CA ALA A 147 13.00 0.91 -24.54
C ALA A 147 13.25 1.34 -26.00
N SER A 148 12.41 2.19 -26.57
CA SER A 148 12.47 2.63 -27.98
C SER A 148 13.19 3.96 -28.19
N SER A 149 13.39 4.73 -27.13
CA SER A 149 13.96 6.08 -27.19
C SER A 149 15.44 6.09 -26.78
N GLN A 150 16.10 7.23 -27.04
CA GLN A 150 17.43 7.49 -26.51
C GLN A 150 17.42 7.97 -25.05
N LEU A 151 16.26 7.93 -24.40
CA LEU A 151 16.10 8.36 -23.03
C LEU A 151 16.78 7.37 -22.09
N GLN A 152 17.69 7.85 -21.26
CA GLN A 152 18.44 7.02 -20.33
C GLN A 152 17.90 7.19 -18.90
N MET A 153 17.66 6.06 -18.24
CA MET A 153 17.28 6.01 -16.82
C MET A 153 18.36 5.31 -16.01
N GLU A 154 18.95 6.04 -15.06
CA GLU A 154 19.88 5.46 -14.11
C GLU A 154 19.13 4.80 -12.96
N ARG A 155 19.15 3.47 -12.90
CA ARG A 155 18.43 2.69 -11.89
C ARG A 155 19.28 2.39 -10.68
N VAL A 156 18.71 2.56 -9.46
CA VAL A 156 19.33 2.25 -8.17
C VAL A 156 18.36 1.46 -7.28
N PRO A 157 18.87 0.70 -6.28
CA PRO A 157 18.04 -0.18 -5.45
C PRO A 157 16.98 0.52 -4.61
N THR A 158 17.21 1.77 -4.19
CA THR A 158 16.34 2.40 -3.19
C THR A 158 15.84 3.77 -3.61
N THR A 159 14.61 4.11 -3.20
CA THR A 159 14.00 5.43 -3.34
C THR A 159 14.87 6.52 -2.71
N ARG A 160 15.50 6.24 -1.55
CA ARG A 160 16.44 7.15 -0.89
C ARG A 160 17.62 7.52 -1.80
N GLN A 161 18.28 6.54 -2.43
CA GLN A 161 19.40 6.80 -3.34
C GLN A 161 19.00 7.65 -4.54
N ASN A 162 17.79 7.47 -5.08
CA ASN A 162 17.27 8.32 -6.14
C ASN A 162 17.11 9.77 -5.70
N PHE A 163 16.56 10.03 -4.50
CA PHE A 163 16.47 11.39 -3.96
C PHE A 163 17.84 12.00 -3.65
N GLU A 164 18.82 11.21 -3.18
CA GLU A 164 20.20 11.68 -3.02
C GLU A 164 20.81 12.13 -4.36
N LYS A 165 20.53 11.39 -5.46
CA LYS A 165 20.96 11.76 -6.81
C LYS A 165 20.26 13.01 -7.30
N LEU A 166 18.96 13.16 -7.03
CA LEU A 166 18.17 14.34 -7.39
C LEU A 166 18.71 15.60 -6.70
N LEU A 167 18.94 15.54 -5.37
CA LEU A 167 19.51 16.64 -4.59
C LEU A 167 20.91 17.06 -5.05
N ARG A 168 21.73 16.09 -5.51
CA ARG A 168 23.06 16.33 -6.07
C ARG A 168 23.03 16.69 -7.56
N GLN A 169 21.84 16.87 -8.16
CA GLN A 169 21.62 17.18 -9.57
C GLN A 169 22.29 16.18 -10.56
N ARG A 170 22.47 14.93 -10.10
CA ARG A 170 22.97 13.84 -10.97
C ARG A 170 21.86 13.34 -11.88
N VAL A 171 20.62 13.40 -11.43
CA VAL A 171 19.40 13.23 -12.22
C VAL A 171 18.53 14.48 -12.10
N THR A 172 17.73 14.77 -13.11
CA THR A 172 16.81 15.91 -13.13
C THR A 172 15.40 15.53 -12.69
N LEU A 173 14.99 14.30 -13.00
CA LEU A 173 13.67 13.76 -12.69
C LEU A 173 13.79 12.37 -12.05
N TYR A 174 12.88 12.09 -11.13
CA TYR A 174 12.73 10.77 -10.53
C TYR A 174 11.25 10.38 -10.45
N PRO A 175 10.78 9.40 -11.23
CA PRO A 175 9.43 8.88 -11.11
C PRO A 175 9.30 7.99 -9.87
N GLU A 176 8.35 8.31 -9.00
CA GLU A 176 8.02 7.52 -7.82
C GLU A 176 6.55 7.69 -7.46
N GLU A 177 5.99 6.73 -6.74
CA GLU A 177 4.67 6.88 -6.14
C GLU A 177 4.70 8.02 -5.11
N ILE A 178 3.72 8.90 -5.17
CA ILE A 178 3.73 10.17 -4.45
C ILE A 178 3.87 10.02 -2.92
N HIS A 179 3.16 9.06 -2.32
CA HIS A 179 3.22 8.84 -0.87
C HIS A 179 4.52 8.14 -0.46
N VAL A 180 5.02 7.19 -1.27
CA VAL A 180 6.33 6.55 -1.08
C VAL A 180 7.43 7.58 -1.14
N GLY A 181 7.38 8.48 -2.12
CA GLY A 181 8.34 9.55 -2.28
C GLY A 181 8.40 10.47 -1.06
N TYR A 182 7.26 11.06 -0.68
CA TYR A 182 7.23 11.97 0.48
C TYR A 182 7.48 11.28 1.82
N ALA A 183 7.04 10.04 2.01
CA ALA A 183 7.36 9.27 3.22
C ALA A 183 8.87 9.01 3.33
N THR A 184 9.53 8.65 2.21
CA THR A 184 10.99 8.46 2.15
C THR A 184 11.73 9.75 2.46
N LEU A 185 11.30 10.87 1.85
CA LEU A 185 11.88 12.20 2.11
C LEU A 185 11.78 12.56 3.60
N ARG A 186 10.59 12.45 4.18
CA ARG A 186 10.38 12.77 5.60
C ARG A 186 11.22 11.91 6.54
N ARG A 187 11.37 10.61 6.22
CA ARG A 187 12.06 9.64 7.09
C ARG A 187 13.58 9.76 7.05
N HIS A 188 14.16 10.12 5.91
CA HIS A 188 15.59 9.96 5.65
C HIS A 188 16.34 11.24 5.32
N PHE A 189 15.64 12.36 5.14
CA PHE A 189 16.25 13.63 4.76
C PHE A 189 15.95 14.74 5.75
N LYS A 190 16.81 15.74 5.81
CA LYS A 190 16.59 16.94 6.62
C LYS A 190 15.48 17.79 6.02
N ALA A 191 14.77 18.54 6.86
CA ALA A 191 13.67 19.41 6.42
C ALA A 191 14.11 20.38 5.30
N GLU A 192 15.31 20.96 5.41
CA GLU A 192 15.88 21.86 4.40
C GLU A 192 16.06 21.21 3.01
N ASP A 193 16.30 19.89 2.95
CA ASP A 193 16.41 19.15 1.70
C ASP A 193 15.03 18.75 1.16
N VAL A 194 14.12 18.38 2.04
CA VAL A 194 12.72 18.09 1.67
C VAL A 194 12.07 19.31 1.03
N GLU A 195 12.31 20.51 1.59
CA GLU A 195 11.77 21.76 1.06
C GLU A 195 12.25 22.11 -0.35
N LYS A 196 13.39 21.58 -0.80
CA LYS A 196 13.90 21.78 -2.16
C LYS A 196 13.19 20.95 -3.21
N ILE A 197 12.48 19.89 -2.81
CA ILE A 197 11.88 18.90 -3.71
C ILE A 197 10.38 19.18 -3.87
N THR A 198 9.88 18.93 -5.06
CA THR A 198 8.47 18.92 -5.43
C THR A 198 8.21 17.86 -6.48
N HIS A 199 6.99 17.80 -7.02
CA HIS A 199 6.63 16.87 -8.09
C HIS A 199 5.83 17.57 -9.18
N ALA A 200 5.85 17.02 -10.39
CA ALA A 200 5.01 17.46 -11.49
C ALA A 200 3.54 17.16 -11.20
N GLN A 201 2.64 18.09 -11.54
CA GLN A 201 1.21 17.95 -11.29
C GLN A 201 0.56 16.82 -12.10
N LYS A 202 1.02 16.65 -13.35
CA LYS A 202 0.54 15.58 -14.22
C LYS A 202 1.17 14.26 -13.78
N PRO A 203 0.37 13.26 -13.40
CA PRO A 203 0.90 11.94 -13.06
C PRO A 203 1.46 11.24 -14.31
N LEU A 204 2.54 10.50 -14.12
CA LEU A 204 3.08 9.59 -15.12
C LEU A 204 2.19 8.36 -15.28
N LEU A 205 1.68 7.86 -14.18
CA LEU A 205 0.89 6.64 -14.12
C LEU A 205 -0.10 6.72 -12.96
N ASN A 206 -1.31 6.23 -13.19
CA ASN A 206 -2.29 5.93 -12.15
C ASN A 206 -2.61 4.45 -12.20
N ASN A 207 -2.35 3.75 -11.10
CA ASN A 207 -2.69 2.34 -10.91
C ASN A 207 -3.74 2.19 -9.84
N LEU A 208 -4.68 1.28 -10.06
CA LEU A 208 -5.63 0.87 -9.03
C LEU A 208 -5.19 -0.45 -8.42
N SER A 209 -5.09 -0.47 -7.10
CA SER A 209 -4.78 -1.66 -6.31
C SER A 209 -5.94 -2.11 -5.44
N TYR A 210 -6.02 -3.39 -5.20
CA TYR A 210 -7.18 -4.09 -4.66
C TYR A 210 -6.81 -5.04 -3.52
N LEU A 211 -7.80 -5.36 -2.68
CA LEU A 211 -7.80 -6.57 -1.89
C LEU A 211 -8.26 -7.72 -2.79
N MET A 212 -7.56 -8.85 -2.75
CA MET A 212 -7.88 -10.04 -3.53
C MET A 212 -8.20 -11.21 -2.60
N LEU A 213 -9.32 -11.88 -2.85
CA LEU A 213 -9.76 -13.06 -2.09
C LEU A 213 -9.74 -14.29 -2.99
N PRO A 214 -9.14 -15.41 -2.58
CA PRO A 214 -9.09 -16.63 -3.38
C PRO A 214 -10.50 -17.13 -3.73
N ARG A 215 -10.76 -17.38 -5.02
CA ARG A 215 -12.08 -17.87 -5.49
C ARG A 215 -12.47 -19.23 -4.91
N GLN A 216 -11.47 -20.08 -4.65
CA GLN A 216 -11.68 -21.43 -4.16
C GLN A 216 -12.11 -21.50 -2.68
N LEU A 217 -11.94 -20.43 -1.89
CA LEU A 217 -12.32 -20.44 -0.49
C LEU A 217 -13.82 -20.13 -0.34
N ALA A 218 -14.49 -20.96 0.43
CA ALA A 218 -15.90 -20.73 0.78
C ALA A 218 -16.03 -19.40 1.52
N GLY A 219 -17.03 -18.58 1.12
CA GLY A 219 -17.29 -17.29 1.75
C GLY A 219 -16.55 -16.10 1.14
N SER A 220 -15.56 -16.29 0.24
CA SER A 220 -14.82 -15.19 -0.41
C SER A 220 -15.76 -14.19 -1.12
N GLN A 221 -16.79 -14.67 -1.82
CA GLN A 221 -17.75 -13.81 -2.50
C GLN A 221 -18.51 -12.90 -1.50
N ALA A 222 -19.06 -13.48 -0.45
CA ALA A 222 -19.78 -12.72 0.57
C ALA A 222 -18.88 -11.76 1.34
N LEU A 223 -17.61 -12.15 1.56
CA LEU A 223 -16.64 -11.31 2.26
C LEU A 223 -16.23 -10.10 1.42
N VAL A 224 -15.98 -10.27 0.12
CA VAL A 224 -15.63 -9.14 -0.77
C VAL A 224 -16.80 -8.16 -0.91
N GLU A 225 -18.04 -8.65 -0.97
CA GLU A 225 -19.24 -7.79 -1.03
C GLU A 225 -19.38 -6.94 0.23
N ARG A 226 -19.25 -7.54 1.42
CA ARG A 226 -19.29 -6.80 2.69
C ARG A 226 -18.14 -5.81 2.82
N PHE A 227 -16.93 -6.23 2.44
CA PHE A 227 -15.77 -5.35 2.40
C PHE A 227 -16.03 -4.12 1.53
N ASN A 228 -16.56 -4.31 0.32
CA ASN A 228 -16.87 -3.21 -0.61
C ASN A 228 -17.90 -2.24 -0.05
N GLN A 229 -18.98 -2.77 0.55
CA GLN A 229 -19.99 -1.93 1.20
C GLN A 229 -19.40 -1.10 2.32
N ARG A 230 -18.55 -1.70 3.18
CA ARG A 230 -17.90 -1.00 4.27
C ARG A 230 -16.86 0.03 3.75
N LEU A 231 -16.09 -0.31 2.73
CA LEU A 231 -15.15 0.62 2.07
C LEU A 231 -15.88 1.85 1.52
N GLN A 232 -17.07 1.67 0.91
CA GLN A 232 -17.87 2.78 0.43
C GLN A 232 -18.31 3.71 1.58
N LEU A 233 -18.76 3.15 2.72
CA LEU A 233 -19.08 3.94 3.91
C LEU A 233 -17.87 4.73 4.45
N TYR A 234 -16.66 4.16 4.38
CA TYR A 234 -15.44 4.86 4.76
C TYR A 234 -15.14 6.04 3.84
N ARG A 235 -15.43 5.92 2.55
CA ARG A 235 -15.30 7.01 1.56
C ARG A 235 -16.31 8.11 1.83
N ASP A 236 -17.57 7.76 1.94
CA ASP A 236 -18.68 8.70 2.13
C ASP A 236 -18.58 9.50 3.43
N SER A 237 -18.09 8.86 4.49
CA SER A 237 -17.87 9.50 5.79
C SER A 237 -16.57 10.32 5.89
N GLY A 238 -15.72 10.30 4.86
CA GLY A 238 -14.39 10.91 4.89
C GLY A 238 -13.36 10.15 5.73
N ARG A 239 -13.74 8.98 6.31
CA ARG A 239 -12.80 8.16 7.11
C ARG A 239 -11.65 7.64 6.25
N TYR A 240 -11.92 7.29 5.00
CA TYR A 240 -10.89 6.90 4.02
C TYR A 240 -9.81 7.98 3.85
N ALA A 241 -10.20 9.23 3.64
CA ALA A 241 -9.25 10.33 3.47
C ALA A 241 -8.39 10.57 4.71
N ARG A 242 -8.95 10.39 5.92
CA ARG A 242 -8.21 10.57 7.18
C ARG A 242 -7.02 9.64 7.34
N TYR A 243 -7.04 8.43 6.79
CA TYR A 243 -5.86 7.54 6.81
C TYR A 243 -4.66 8.17 6.09
N PHE A 244 -4.91 8.82 4.96
CA PHE A 244 -3.85 9.51 4.22
C PHE A 244 -3.46 10.85 4.85
N ASP A 245 -4.37 11.56 5.51
CA ASP A 245 -4.03 12.73 6.33
C ASP A 245 -3.11 12.32 7.49
N ASP A 246 -3.42 11.23 8.17
CA ASP A 246 -2.61 10.68 9.24
C ASP A 246 -1.24 10.19 8.74
N LEU A 247 -1.19 9.62 7.54
CA LEU A 247 0.06 9.28 6.88
C LEU A 247 0.92 10.52 6.61
N ARG A 248 0.34 11.56 6.03
CA ARG A 248 1.03 12.83 5.77
C ARG A 248 1.52 13.50 7.05
N ALA A 249 0.76 13.38 8.12
CA ALA A 249 1.12 13.89 9.45
C ALA A 249 2.18 13.04 10.18
N GLY A 250 2.65 11.91 9.60
CA GLY A 250 3.65 11.04 10.20
C GLY A 250 3.15 10.18 11.37
N LYS A 251 1.83 10.02 11.53
CA LYS A 251 1.27 9.26 12.67
C LYS A 251 1.56 7.76 12.62
N TYR A 252 1.98 7.26 11.47
CA TYR A 252 2.38 5.85 11.31
C TYR A 252 3.83 5.59 11.71
N ASP A 253 4.66 6.64 11.88
CA ASP A 253 6.06 6.47 12.25
C ASP A 253 6.16 5.87 13.66
N LEU A 254 7.03 4.87 13.84
CA LEU A 254 7.35 4.33 15.16
C LEU A 254 8.21 5.35 15.92
N PRO A 255 8.05 5.47 17.25
CA PRO A 255 8.92 6.30 18.07
C PRO A 255 10.37 5.82 17.96
N GLU A 256 11.34 6.74 18.08
CA GLU A 256 12.78 6.42 17.94
C GLU A 256 13.24 5.28 18.85
N SER A 257 12.66 5.19 20.06
CA SER A 257 12.96 4.09 21.00
C SER A 257 12.55 2.70 20.51
N ALA A 258 11.66 2.59 19.53
CA ALA A 258 11.23 1.32 18.95
C ALA A 258 12.10 0.92 17.72
N LYS A 259 12.92 1.82 17.18
CA LYS A 259 13.79 1.58 16.01
C LYS A 259 15.11 0.88 16.35
N THR A 260 15.42 0.70 17.64
CA THR A 260 16.73 0.20 18.13
C THR A 260 16.71 -1.27 18.55
N VAL A 261 15.65 -2.02 18.27
CA VAL A 261 15.55 -3.45 18.61
C VAL A 261 15.41 -4.27 17.32
N ASN A 262 16.49 -4.30 16.54
CA ASN A 262 16.74 -5.35 15.53
C ASN A 262 18.24 -5.42 15.23
#